data_1fd85392677654da853141bc5004e5d8
#
_entry.id   1fd85392677654da853141bc5004e5d8
#
_cell.length_a   1.000
_cell.length_b   1.000
_cell.length_c   1.000
_cell.angle_alpha   90.00
_cell.angle_beta   90.00
_cell.angle_gamma   90.00
#
_symmetry.space_group_name_H-M   'P 1'
#
loop_
_entity.id
_entity.type
_entity.pdbx_description
1 polymer ?
#
loop_
_entity_poly.entity_id
_entity_poly.type
_entity_poly.pdbx_seq_one_letter_code
_entity_poly.pdbx_strand_id
1 'polypeptide(L)'
;MRAIKVLFVDKGGVLVDNEDDLSPQWRRLIGEFLSRRLGGSADAWGASNVPAFERQLERWRAAMAERGPADIRGFFAKDARLWFLDMCDAAGHGRPANDEAERIAAETVSYVKAHLVIQAPRRGLEALRSLRRRGVVLHMASGDSHDDLIDFLGQIGARDLFDRIYGSDVVNTWKVGPEYYRAILKDSGVAADDAAVVDDSPKALSWARELGLRGYLVERHDGEDFDSAVTRTFGDVAKDAVT
;
A
#
# COMPACT_ATOMS: atom_id res chain seq x y z
N MET A 1 -2.11 28.85 -12.48
CA MET A 1 -1.56 27.90 -11.49
C MET A 1 -0.17 27.49 -11.94
N ARG A 2 0.74 27.15 -11.01
CA ARG A 2 2.07 26.63 -11.39
C ARG A 2 1.93 25.24 -12.00
N ALA A 3 2.83 24.87 -12.91
CA ALA A 3 2.85 23.52 -13.46
C ALA A 3 3.23 22.48 -12.38
N ILE A 4 2.65 21.27 -12.45
CA ILE A 4 2.99 20.16 -11.56
C ILE A 4 4.37 19.63 -11.93
N LYS A 5 5.29 19.60 -10.96
CA LYS A 5 6.64 19.05 -11.10
C LYS A 5 6.79 17.71 -10.40
N VAL A 6 6.00 17.49 -9.32
CA VAL A 6 6.05 16.28 -8.49
C VAL A 6 4.65 15.71 -8.30
N LEU A 7 4.51 14.41 -8.44
CA LEU A 7 3.27 13.69 -8.23
C LEU A 7 3.46 12.63 -7.14
N PHE A 8 2.67 12.72 -6.09
CA PHE A 8 2.51 11.68 -5.09
C PHE A 8 1.35 10.76 -5.51
N VAL A 9 1.60 9.47 -5.61
CA VAL A 9 0.65 8.48 -6.12
C VAL A 9 0.32 7.49 -5.02
N ASP A 10 -0.96 7.29 -4.73
CA ASP A 10 -1.40 6.24 -3.81
C ASP A 10 -1.35 4.84 -4.47
N LYS A 11 -1.45 3.80 -3.66
CA LYS A 11 -1.48 2.40 -4.07
C LYS A 11 -2.90 1.91 -4.30
N GLY A 12 -3.70 1.85 -3.23
CA GLY A 12 -5.06 1.32 -3.26
C GLY A 12 -5.98 2.20 -4.10
N GLY A 13 -6.85 1.60 -4.92
CA GLY A 13 -7.74 2.36 -5.79
C GLY A 13 -7.05 3.23 -6.85
N VAL A 14 -5.71 3.18 -6.97
CA VAL A 14 -4.92 3.93 -7.97
C VAL A 14 -4.03 3.01 -8.80
N LEU A 15 -3.23 2.15 -8.18
CA LEU A 15 -2.34 1.19 -8.85
C LEU A 15 -2.80 -0.26 -8.70
N VAL A 16 -3.72 -0.51 -7.80
CA VAL A 16 -4.44 -1.78 -7.64
C VAL A 16 -5.89 -1.47 -7.34
N ASP A 17 -6.78 -2.24 -7.95
CA ASP A 17 -8.22 -2.09 -7.75
C ASP A 17 -8.61 -2.55 -6.34
N ASN A 18 -9.30 -1.69 -5.59
CA ASN A 18 -9.79 -2.04 -4.25
C ASN A 18 -10.97 -3.03 -4.29
N GLU A 19 -11.59 -3.23 -5.46
CA GLU A 19 -12.64 -4.23 -5.66
C GLU A 19 -12.06 -5.62 -5.98
N ASP A 20 -10.76 -5.73 -6.29
CA ASP A 20 -10.10 -7.01 -6.50
C ASP A 20 -9.97 -7.76 -5.17
N ASP A 21 -10.76 -8.84 -5.01
CA ASP A 21 -10.65 -9.70 -3.83
C ASP A 21 -9.44 -10.64 -3.93
N LEU A 22 -8.34 -10.23 -3.33
CA LEU A 22 -7.13 -11.04 -3.25
C LEU A 22 -7.17 -12.09 -2.11
N SER A 23 -8.19 -12.07 -1.26
CA SER A 23 -8.30 -12.96 -0.08
C SER A 23 -8.27 -14.46 -0.43
N PRO A 24 -8.87 -14.95 -1.53
CA PRO A 24 -8.76 -16.35 -1.90
C PRO A 24 -7.33 -16.76 -2.25
N GLN A 25 -6.57 -15.90 -2.93
CA GLN A 25 -5.17 -16.14 -3.25
C GLN A 25 -4.31 -16.17 -1.97
N TRP A 26 -4.50 -15.20 -1.08
CA TRP A 26 -3.80 -15.15 0.21
C TRP A 26 -4.03 -16.43 1.00
N ARG A 27 -5.29 -16.84 1.19
CA ARG A 27 -5.63 -18.07 1.94
C ARG A 27 -4.98 -19.31 1.33
N ARG A 28 -5.06 -19.47 0.02
CA ARG A 28 -4.43 -20.60 -0.68
C ARG A 28 -2.92 -20.63 -0.47
N LEU A 29 -2.24 -19.49 -0.71
CA LEU A 29 -0.79 -19.39 -0.63
C LEU A 29 -0.26 -19.57 0.79
N ILE A 30 -0.93 -18.99 1.80
CA ILE A 30 -0.64 -19.24 3.22
C ILE A 30 -0.77 -20.73 3.54
N GLY A 31 -1.87 -21.34 3.12
CA GLY A 31 -2.12 -22.76 3.33
C GLY A 31 -1.03 -23.65 2.72
N GLU A 32 -0.67 -23.39 1.47
CA GLU A 32 0.39 -24.09 0.76
C GLU A 32 1.75 -23.97 1.45
N PHE A 33 2.10 -22.77 1.90
CA PHE A 33 3.38 -22.53 2.55
C PHE A 33 3.44 -23.14 3.94
N LEU A 34 2.49 -22.82 4.82
CA LEU A 34 2.53 -23.23 6.23
C LEU A 34 2.32 -24.73 6.40
N SER A 35 1.49 -25.39 5.57
CA SER A 35 1.34 -26.83 5.63
C SER A 35 2.64 -27.59 5.29
N ARG A 36 3.43 -27.09 4.34
CA ARG A 36 4.76 -27.64 4.03
C ARG A 36 5.79 -27.35 5.11
N ARG A 37 5.68 -26.20 5.74
CA ARG A 37 6.68 -25.68 6.70
C ARG A 37 6.50 -26.24 8.12
N LEU A 38 5.23 -26.40 8.53
CA LEU A 38 4.84 -26.75 9.90
C LEU A 38 4.01 -28.04 9.98
N GLY A 39 3.59 -28.57 8.85
CA GLY A 39 2.62 -29.67 8.80
C GLY A 39 1.18 -29.19 8.95
N GLY A 40 0.25 -30.12 9.07
CA GLY A 40 -1.19 -29.83 9.15
C GLY A 40 -1.84 -29.65 7.78
N SER A 41 -3.12 -29.28 7.78
CA SER A 41 -3.92 -29.09 6.57
C SER A 41 -3.71 -27.70 5.96
N ALA A 42 -3.51 -27.63 4.63
CA ALA A 42 -3.45 -26.38 3.92
C ALA A 42 -4.75 -25.57 4.06
N ASP A 43 -5.90 -26.24 4.03
CA ASP A 43 -7.20 -25.60 4.21
C ASP A 43 -7.34 -24.98 5.62
N ALA A 44 -6.88 -25.68 6.66
CA ALA A 44 -6.91 -25.17 8.03
C ALA A 44 -6.03 -23.92 8.18
N TRP A 45 -4.81 -23.95 7.63
CA TRP A 45 -3.92 -22.79 7.63
C TRP A 45 -4.50 -21.62 6.81
N GLY A 46 -5.05 -21.89 5.64
CA GLY A 46 -5.70 -20.86 4.82
C GLY A 46 -6.90 -20.22 5.52
N ALA A 47 -7.73 -21.05 6.17
CA ALA A 47 -8.89 -20.57 6.94
C ALA A 47 -8.48 -19.76 8.18
N SER A 48 -7.38 -20.12 8.84
CA SER A 48 -6.88 -19.41 10.04
C SER A 48 -6.50 -17.96 9.78
N ASN A 49 -6.19 -17.62 8.51
CA ASN A 49 -5.89 -16.23 8.14
C ASN A 49 -7.07 -15.28 8.37
N VAL A 50 -8.31 -15.74 8.24
CA VAL A 50 -9.48 -14.87 8.36
C VAL A 50 -9.56 -14.21 9.75
N PRO A 51 -9.67 -14.98 10.86
CA PRO A 51 -9.72 -14.37 12.19
C PRO A 51 -8.39 -13.71 12.60
N ALA A 52 -7.25 -14.16 12.06
CA ALA A 52 -5.97 -13.52 12.33
C ALA A 52 -5.89 -12.12 11.70
N PHE A 53 -6.38 -11.96 10.46
CA PHE A 53 -6.44 -10.68 9.77
C PHE A 53 -7.45 -9.71 10.40
N GLU A 54 -8.59 -10.20 10.88
CA GLU A 54 -9.53 -9.38 11.64
C GLU A 54 -8.88 -8.75 12.88
N ARG A 55 -8.16 -9.57 13.67
CA ARG A 55 -7.39 -9.08 14.84
C ARG A 55 -6.27 -8.13 14.45
N GLN A 56 -5.63 -8.38 13.33
CA GLN A 56 -4.62 -7.45 12.78
C GLN A 56 -5.23 -6.08 12.46
N LEU A 57 -6.38 -6.05 11.80
CA LEU A 57 -7.09 -4.80 11.51
C LEU A 57 -7.52 -4.05 12.78
N GLU A 58 -7.92 -4.77 13.83
CA GLU A 58 -8.24 -4.15 15.13
C GLU A 58 -7.01 -3.48 15.75
N ARG A 59 -5.85 -4.16 15.75
CA ARG A 59 -4.59 -3.59 16.24
C ARG A 59 -4.17 -2.35 15.45
N TRP A 60 -4.32 -2.37 14.14
CA TRP A 60 -4.02 -1.22 13.28
C TRP A 60 -4.95 -0.04 13.56
N ARG A 61 -6.26 -0.29 13.68
CA ARG A 61 -7.22 0.76 14.02
C ARG A 61 -6.92 1.39 15.37
N ALA A 62 -6.60 0.59 16.38
CA ALA A 62 -6.21 1.08 17.70
C ALA A 62 -4.94 1.95 17.63
N ALA A 63 -3.89 1.46 16.96
CA ALA A 63 -2.65 2.20 16.78
C ALA A 63 -2.85 3.54 16.04
N MET A 64 -3.69 3.56 15.01
CA MET A 64 -4.01 4.78 14.27
C MET A 64 -4.84 5.77 15.10
N ALA A 65 -5.77 5.29 15.94
CA ALA A 65 -6.60 6.13 16.81
C ALA A 65 -5.78 6.82 17.91
N GLU A 66 -4.76 6.16 18.44
CA GLU A 66 -3.84 6.71 19.45
C GLU A 66 -2.75 7.63 18.86
N ARG A 67 -2.87 8.01 17.58
CA ARG A 67 -1.87 8.72 16.78
C ARG A 67 -0.59 7.92 16.53
N GLY A 68 -0.67 6.61 16.76
CA GLY A 68 0.36 5.63 16.43
C GLY A 68 1.43 5.42 17.48
N PRO A 69 2.16 4.31 17.37
CA PRO A 69 3.36 4.06 18.16
C PRO A 69 4.45 5.07 17.80
N ALA A 70 5.38 5.30 18.72
CA ALA A 70 6.56 6.13 18.45
C ALA A 70 7.48 5.55 17.35
N ASP A 71 7.31 4.26 17.02
CA ASP A 71 8.04 3.54 15.99
C ASP A 71 7.07 2.70 15.14
N ILE A 72 6.67 3.23 13.98
CA ILE A 72 5.74 2.54 13.06
C ILE A 72 6.41 1.33 12.40
N ARG A 73 7.70 1.38 12.10
CA ARG A 73 8.43 0.23 11.54
C ARG A 73 8.45 -0.95 12.51
N GLY A 74 8.79 -0.70 13.76
CA GLY A 74 8.74 -1.73 14.80
C GLY A 74 7.32 -2.23 15.06
N PHE A 75 6.30 -1.38 14.90
CA PHE A 75 4.91 -1.80 14.95
C PHE A 75 4.57 -2.81 13.86
N PHE A 76 4.92 -2.56 12.61
CA PHE A 76 4.66 -3.50 11.49
C PHE A 76 5.35 -4.86 11.71
N ALA A 77 6.63 -4.85 12.12
CA ALA A 77 7.36 -6.08 12.39
C ALA A 77 6.72 -6.90 13.53
N LYS A 78 6.37 -6.24 14.64
CA LYS A 78 5.67 -6.87 15.76
C LYS A 78 4.30 -7.40 15.35
N ASP A 79 3.56 -6.65 14.57
CA ASP A 79 2.21 -7.01 14.15
C ASP A 79 2.19 -8.21 13.19
N ALA A 80 3.14 -8.30 12.26
CA ALA A 80 3.30 -9.47 11.40
C ALA A 80 3.53 -10.76 12.22
N ARG A 81 4.35 -10.71 13.28
CA ARG A 81 4.54 -11.82 14.20
C ARG A 81 3.24 -12.17 14.92
N LEU A 82 2.50 -11.19 15.44
CA LEU A 82 1.23 -11.41 16.14
C LEU A 82 0.19 -12.02 15.22
N TRP A 83 0.10 -11.56 13.97
CA TRP A 83 -0.76 -12.16 12.95
C TRP A 83 -0.47 -13.64 12.75
N PHE A 84 0.80 -14.03 12.65
CA PHE A 84 1.17 -15.44 12.52
C PHE A 84 0.82 -16.25 13.77
N LEU A 85 1.05 -15.71 14.98
CA LEU A 85 0.66 -16.38 16.23
C LEU A 85 -0.86 -16.53 16.36
N ASP A 86 -1.63 -15.55 15.90
CA ASP A 86 -3.09 -15.64 15.80
C ASP A 86 -3.55 -16.74 14.84
N MET A 87 -2.81 -16.96 13.74
CA MET A 87 -3.06 -18.10 12.83
C MET A 87 -2.75 -19.43 13.50
N CYS A 88 -1.66 -19.54 14.27
CA CYS A 88 -1.35 -20.76 15.02
C CYS A 88 -2.50 -21.14 15.95
N ASP A 89 -3.04 -20.19 16.70
CA ASP A 89 -4.17 -20.44 17.60
C ASP A 89 -5.41 -20.90 16.82
N ALA A 90 -5.75 -20.20 15.73
CA ALA A 90 -6.93 -20.50 14.93
C ALA A 90 -6.82 -21.84 14.20
N ALA A 91 -5.62 -22.27 13.82
CA ALA A 91 -5.35 -23.57 13.19
C ALA A 91 -5.16 -24.70 14.21
N GLY A 92 -5.18 -24.41 15.51
CA GLY A 92 -4.92 -25.39 16.57
C GLY A 92 -3.47 -25.88 16.64
N HIS A 93 -2.53 -25.07 16.16
CA HIS A 93 -1.08 -25.33 16.24
C HIS A 93 -0.48 -24.68 17.49
N GLY A 94 0.55 -25.33 18.04
CA GLY A 94 1.33 -24.74 19.13
C GLY A 94 2.07 -23.48 18.66
N ARG A 95 2.12 -22.46 19.53
CA ARG A 95 2.87 -21.24 19.25
C ARG A 95 4.39 -21.51 19.33
N PRO A 96 5.17 -21.22 18.30
CA PRO A 96 6.63 -21.29 18.41
C PRO A 96 7.17 -20.15 19.28
N ALA A 97 8.47 -20.20 19.59
CA ALA A 97 9.18 -19.10 20.24
C ALA A 97 9.10 -17.82 19.40
N ASN A 98 9.19 -16.64 20.03
CA ASN A 98 8.99 -15.37 19.37
C ASN A 98 9.88 -15.15 18.15
N ASP A 99 11.16 -15.50 18.24
CA ASP A 99 12.13 -15.32 17.14
C ASP A 99 11.80 -16.23 15.94
N GLU A 100 11.35 -17.46 16.25
CA GLU A 100 10.91 -18.38 15.20
C GLU A 100 9.59 -17.92 14.59
N ALA A 101 8.65 -17.42 15.39
CA ALA A 101 7.39 -16.87 14.91
C ALA A 101 7.62 -15.68 13.96
N GLU A 102 8.53 -14.77 14.31
CA GLU A 102 8.90 -13.64 13.47
C GLU A 102 9.48 -14.08 12.12
N ARG A 103 10.40 -15.06 12.15
CA ARG A 103 10.99 -15.62 10.94
C ARG A 103 9.95 -16.30 10.05
N ILE A 104 9.06 -17.12 10.62
CA ILE A 104 8.02 -17.82 9.85
C ILE A 104 7.00 -16.81 9.29
N ALA A 105 6.63 -15.78 10.04
CA ALA A 105 5.77 -14.72 9.56
C ALA A 105 6.37 -14.03 8.33
N ALA A 106 7.65 -13.63 8.40
CA ALA A 106 8.36 -13.01 7.29
C ALA A 106 8.48 -13.93 6.06
N GLU A 107 8.83 -15.22 6.28
CA GLU A 107 8.89 -16.24 5.23
C GLU A 107 7.51 -16.42 4.56
N THR A 108 6.43 -16.44 5.34
CA THR A 108 5.05 -16.60 4.85
C THR A 108 4.64 -15.42 3.98
N VAL A 109 4.84 -14.20 4.46
CA VAL A 109 4.52 -12.97 3.72
C VAL A 109 5.33 -12.91 2.42
N SER A 110 6.62 -13.20 2.48
CA SER A 110 7.50 -13.23 1.31
C SER A 110 7.04 -14.26 0.28
N TYR A 111 6.68 -15.48 0.72
CA TYR A 111 6.15 -16.50 -0.16
C TYR A 111 4.85 -16.06 -0.84
N VAL A 112 3.90 -15.52 -0.06
CA VAL A 112 2.63 -15.04 -0.61
C VAL A 112 2.87 -13.96 -1.64
N LYS A 113 3.65 -12.94 -1.33
CA LYS A 113 3.97 -11.85 -2.25
C LYS A 113 4.62 -12.35 -3.54
N ALA A 114 5.54 -13.30 -3.47
CA ALA A 114 6.21 -13.86 -4.64
C ALA A 114 5.27 -14.62 -5.59
N HIS A 115 4.10 -15.08 -5.12
CA HIS A 115 3.17 -15.91 -5.89
C HIS A 115 1.79 -15.26 -6.08
N LEU A 116 1.56 -14.09 -5.47
CA LEU A 116 0.31 -13.33 -5.63
C LEU A 116 0.24 -12.73 -7.03
N VAL A 117 -0.89 -12.89 -7.69
CA VAL A 117 -1.16 -12.28 -8.99
C VAL A 117 -1.98 -11.02 -8.80
N ILE A 118 -1.38 -9.86 -9.11
CA ILE A 118 -2.02 -8.54 -9.02
C ILE A 118 -2.29 -8.03 -10.43
N GLN A 119 -3.50 -7.57 -10.66
CA GLN A 119 -3.88 -6.92 -11.92
C GLN A 119 -3.64 -5.41 -11.80
N ALA A 120 -2.56 -4.95 -12.43
CA ALA A 120 -2.27 -3.52 -12.47
C ALA A 120 -3.00 -2.82 -13.63
N PRO A 121 -3.36 -1.52 -13.49
CA PRO A 121 -3.95 -0.74 -14.57
C PRO A 121 -2.91 -0.46 -15.65
N ARG A 122 -2.91 -1.24 -16.72
CA ARG A 122 -1.85 -1.20 -17.76
C ARG A 122 -1.76 0.16 -18.45
N ARG A 123 -2.91 0.71 -18.87
CA ARG A 123 -2.96 2.04 -19.51
C ARG A 123 -2.64 3.14 -18.52
N GLY A 124 -3.07 2.98 -17.25
CA GLY A 124 -2.69 3.88 -16.16
C GLY A 124 -1.18 3.91 -15.94
N LEU A 125 -0.50 2.75 -15.94
CA LEU A 125 0.95 2.69 -15.84
C LEU A 125 1.65 3.33 -17.05
N GLU A 126 1.12 3.19 -18.27
CA GLU A 126 1.65 3.89 -19.45
C GLU A 126 1.47 5.41 -19.33
N ALA A 127 0.35 5.88 -18.78
CA ALA A 127 0.14 7.30 -18.52
C ALA A 127 1.15 7.84 -17.49
N LEU A 128 1.45 7.09 -16.41
CA LEU A 128 2.52 7.43 -15.45
C LEU A 128 3.90 7.49 -16.13
N ARG A 129 4.24 6.50 -16.97
CA ARG A 129 5.49 6.54 -17.75
C ARG A 129 5.57 7.77 -18.66
N SER A 130 4.43 8.18 -19.23
CA SER A 130 4.36 9.39 -20.04
C SER A 130 4.61 10.65 -19.22
N LEU A 131 4.02 10.77 -18.03
CA LEU A 131 4.28 11.88 -17.10
C LEU A 131 5.76 11.97 -16.74
N ARG A 132 6.39 10.83 -16.40
CA ARG A 132 7.82 10.77 -16.10
C ARG A 132 8.69 11.23 -17.30
N ARG A 133 8.39 10.78 -18.52
CA ARG A 133 9.09 11.23 -19.74
C ARG A 133 8.97 12.75 -19.97
N ARG A 134 7.90 13.37 -19.47
CA ARG A 134 7.69 14.83 -19.51
C ARG A 134 8.36 15.56 -18.36
N GLY A 135 9.15 14.89 -17.54
CA GLY A 135 9.92 15.47 -16.45
C GLY A 135 9.18 15.57 -15.10
N VAL A 136 8.00 14.98 -14.97
CA VAL A 136 7.31 14.89 -13.67
C VAL A 136 8.03 13.87 -12.79
N VAL A 137 8.44 14.28 -11.60
CA VAL A 137 9.00 13.39 -10.57
C VAL A 137 7.86 12.63 -9.92
N LEU A 138 7.98 11.30 -9.81
CA LEU A 138 6.95 10.46 -9.21
C LEU A 138 7.41 9.94 -7.85
N HIS A 139 6.56 10.09 -6.85
CA HIS A 139 6.73 9.52 -5.51
C HIS A 139 5.52 8.67 -5.16
N MET A 140 5.75 7.52 -4.52
CA MET A 140 4.68 6.73 -3.91
C MET A 140 4.31 7.32 -2.56
N ALA A 141 3.01 7.33 -2.20
CA ALA A 141 2.51 7.85 -0.92
C ALA A 141 1.33 7.04 -0.40
N SER A 142 1.60 5.98 0.37
CA SER A 142 0.59 5.06 0.90
C SER A 142 0.66 4.89 2.43
N GLY A 143 -0.41 4.38 3.03
CA GLY A 143 -0.46 3.99 4.43
C GLY A 143 0.31 2.70 4.77
N ASP A 144 0.68 1.91 3.76
CA ASP A 144 1.40 0.66 3.90
C ASP A 144 2.86 0.86 4.37
N SER A 145 3.56 -0.24 4.67
CA SER A 145 4.99 -0.19 4.95
C SER A 145 5.81 0.03 3.68
N HIS A 146 6.99 0.62 3.83
CA HIS A 146 7.93 0.83 2.73
C HIS A 146 8.25 -0.46 1.98
N ASP A 147 8.53 -1.53 2.72
CA ASP A 147 8.91 -2.81 2.13
C ASP A 147 7.76 -3.45 1.35
N ASP A 148 6.51 -3.33 1.86
CA ASP A 148 5.31 -3.79 1.14
C ASP A 148 5.11 -3.03 -0.18
N LEU A 149 5.40 -1.73 -0.18
CA LEU A 149 5.28 -0.89 -1.38
C LEU A 149 6.36 -1.22 -2.42
N ILE A 150 7.61 -1.50 -1.98
CA ILE A 150 8.68 -1.93 -2.89
C ILE A 150 8.31 -3.26 -3.56
N ASP A 151 7.89 -4.24 -2.78
CA ASP A 151 7.49 -5.55 -3.29
C ASP A 151 6.33 -5.42 -4.30
N PHE A 152 5.28 -4.66 -3.92
CA PHE A 152 4.14 -4.39 -4.79
C PHE A 152 4.56 -3.75 -6.11
N LEU A 153 5.34 -2.68 -6.07
CA LEU A 153 5.82 -1.99 -7.27
C LEU A 153 6.71 -2.88 -8.15
N GLY A 154 7.49 -3.77 -7.52
CA GLY A 154 8.27 -4.80 -8.23
C GLY A 154 7.37 -5.77 -8.99
N GLN A 155 6.30 -6.27 -8.36
CA GLN A 155 5.34 -7.19 -8.95
C GLN A 155 4.62 -6.61 -10.17
N ILE A 156 4.24 -5.35 -10.13
CA ILE A 156 3.55 -4.67 -11.25
C ILE A 156 4.51 -4.04 -12.27
N GLY A 157 5.83 -4.22 -12.10
CA GLY A 157 6.86 -3.67 -13.00
C GLY A 157 6.89 -2.13 -13.05
N ALA A 158 6.64 -1.49 -11.90
CA ALA A 158 6.56 -0.03 -11.78
C ALA A 158 7.60 0.57 -10.80
N ARG A 159 8.49 -0.26 -10.19
CA ARG A 159 9.44 0.21 -9.17
C ARG A 159 10.32 1.38 -9.67
N ASP A 160 10.80 1.28 -10.89
CA ASP A 160 11.72 2.27 -11.48
C ASP A 160 11.04 3.59 -11.88
N LEU A 161 9.71 3.66 -11.80
CA LEU A 161 8.97 4.89 -12.06
C LEU A 161 9.06 5.88 -10.89
N PHE A 162 9.28 5.38 -9.67
CA PHE A 162 9.20 6.16 -8.44
C PHE A 162 10.59 6.46 -7.88
N ASP A 163 10.88 7.75 -7.70
CA ASP A 163 12.15 8.22 -7.12
C ASP A 163 12.17 8.02 -5.59
N ARG A 164 11.02 8.19 -4.92
CA ARG A 164 10.85 7.90 -3.50
C ARG A 164 9.58 7.11 -3.25
N ILE A 165 9.61 6.29 -2.21
CA ILE A 165 8.49 5.47 -1.77
C ILE A 165 8.21 5.79 -0.32
N TYR A 166 7.10 6.47 -0.07
CA TYR A 166 6.64 6.87 1.24
C TYR A 166 5.58 5.89 1.76
N GLY A 167 6.03 4.94 2.60
CA GLY A 167 5.17 4.24 3.54
C GLY A 167 5.00 5.06 4.82
N SER A 168 4.05 4.70 5.67
CA SER A 168 3.86 5.35 6.97
C SER A 168 5.11 5.26 7.86
N ASP A 169 5.89 4.18 7.73
CA ASP A 169 7.11 3.92 8.49
C ASP A 169 8.32 4.77 8.05
N VAL A 170 8.36 5.23 6.80
CA VAL A 170 9.44 6.10 6.29
C VAL A 170 9.43 7.45 6.97
N VAL A 171 8.25 8.04 7.10
CA VAL A 171 8.06 9.35 7.74
C VAL A 171 7.56 9.24 9.16
N ASN A 172 7.48 8.03 9.67
CA ASN A 172 6.98 7.69 11.02
C ASN A 172 5.64 8.39 11.35
N THR A 173 4.73 8.41 10.38
CA THR A 173 3.44 9.11 10.48
C THR A 173 2.38 8.32 9.69
N TRP A 174 1.28 7.96 10.37
CA TRP A 174 0.15 7.29 9.72
C TRP A 174 -0.54 8.19 8.70
N LYS A 175 -0.97 7.63 7.56
CA LYS A 175 -1.75 8.34 6.54
C LYS A 175 -3.22 8.47 6.98
N VAL A 176 -3.44 9.17 8.11
CA VAL A 176 -4.77 9.39 8.72
C VAL A 176 -5.06 10.86 8.98
N GLY A 177 -4.25 11.77 8.43
CA GLY A 177 -4.39 13.22 8.61
C GLY A 177 -3.41 14.00 7.75
N PRO A 178 -3.48 15.35 7.79
CA PRO A 178 -2.58 16.21 7.01
C PRO A 178 -1.11 16.09 7.46
N GLU A 179 -0.84 15.59 8.66
CA GLU A 179 0.52 15.39 9.19
C GLU A 179 1.35 14.47 8.31
N TYR A 180 0.73 13.44 7.70
CA TYR A 180 1.42 12.55 6.77
C TYR A 180 1.95 13.32 5.55
N TYR A 181 1.10 14.12 4.92
CA TYR A 181 1.49 14.92 3.76
C TYR A 181 2.50 16.01 4.14
N ARG A 182 2.39 16.60 5.34
CA ARG A 182 3.40 17.55 5.87
C ARG A 182 4.75 16.86 6.02
N ALA A 183 4.76 15.63 6.52
CA ALA A 183 5.99 14.87 6.72
C ALA A 183 6.67 14.51 5.39
N ILE A 184 5.92 14.04 4.38
CA ILE A 184 6.49 13.72 3.06
C ILE A 184 6.95 14.97 2.30
N LEU A 185 6.26 16.10 2.42
CA LEU A 185 6.70 17.37 1.84
C LEU A 185 8.01 17.84 2.46
N LYS A 186 8.12 17.75 3.80
CA LYS A 186 9.35 18.10 4.54
C LYS A 186 10.53 17.20 4.13
N ASP A 187 10.31 15.88 4.03
CA ASP A 187 11.37 14.93 3.67
C ASP A 187 11.80 15.07 2.22
N SER A 188 10.84 15.25 1.31
CA SER A 188 11.13 15.42 -0.13
C SER A 188 11.75 16.77 -0.47
N GLY A 189 11.53 17.79 0.36
CA GLY A 189 11.91 19.17 0.08
C GLY A 189 11.05 19.83 -1.01
N VAL A 190 9.91 19.24 -1.35
CA VAL A 190 9.02 19.71 -2.42
C VAL A 190 8.10 20.80 -1.90
N ALA A 191 7.97 21.91 -2.64
CA ALA A 191 6.97 22.93 -2.35
C ALA A 191 5.56 22.43 -2.74
N ALA A 192 4.58 22.63 -1.87
CA ALA A 192 3.22 22.15 -2.09
C ALA A 192 2.61 22.68 -3.41
N ASP A 193 2.89 23.93 -3.77
CA ASP A 193 2.41 24.56 -5.03
C ASP A 193 2.94 23.88 -6.30
N ASP A 194 4.07 23.18 -6.23
CA ASP A 194 4.70 22.46 -7.33
C ASP A 194 4.28 20.97 -7.36
N ALA A 195 3.44 20.52 -6.41
CA ALA A 195 3.10 19.12 -6.21
C ALA A 195 1.59 18.83 -6.31
N ALA A 196 1.31 17.58 -6.63
CA ALA A 196 -0.04 17.04 -6.61
C ALA A 196 -0.09 15.65 -5.97
N VAL A 197 -1.30 15.21 -5.59
CA VAL A 197 -1.60 13.88 -5.07
C VAL A 197 -2.66 13.25 -5.97
N VAL A 198 -2.47 11.99 -6.34
CA VAL A 198 -3.52 11.12 -6.92
C VAL A 198 -3.88 10.07 -5.89
N ASP A 199 -5.16 9.98 -5.55
CA ASP A 199 -5.69 9.11 -4.49
C ASP A 199 -7.16 8.79 -4.79
N ASP A 200 -7.67 7.64 -4.34
CA ASP A 200 -9.09 7.27 -4.45
C ASP A 200 -9.93 7.77 -3.27
N SER A 201 -9.27 8.28 -2.22
CA SER A 201 -9.91 8.79 -1.02
C SER A 201 -10.14 10.30 -1.08
N PRO A 202 -11.41 10.78 -1.17
CA PRO A 202 -11.70 12.22 -1.06
C PRO A 202 -11.18 12.84 0.24
N LYS A 203 -11.14 12.03 1.33
CA LYS A 203 -10.64 12.46 2.63
C LYS A 203 -9.13 12.67 2.61
N ALA A 204 -8.36 11.76 2.01
CA ALA A 204 -6.92 11.92 1.85
C ALA A 204 -6.58 13.16 1.00
N LEU A 205 -7.33 13.38 -0.07
CA LEU A 205 -7.19 14.58 -0.89
C LEU A 205 -7.57 15.88 -0.16
N SER A 206 -8.53 15.84 0.78
CA SER A 206 -8.83 17.03 1.60
C SER A 206 -7.62 17.40 2.47
N TRP A 207 -6.96 16.43 3.09
CA TRP A 207 -5.74 16.67 3.89
C TRP A 207 -4.57 17.22 3.04
N ALA A 208 -4.42 16.70 1.83
CA ALA A 208 -3.39 17.23 0.91
C ALA A 208 -3.68 18.69 0.53
N ARG A 209 -4.94 19.01 0.22
CA ARG A 209 -5.38 20.37 -0.13
C ARG A 209 -5.22 21.38 1.00
N GLU A 210 -5.40 20.97 2.26
CA GLU A 210 -5.12 21.83 3.45
C GLU A 210 -3.68 22.35 3.47
N LEU A 211 -2.74 21.64 2.83
CA LEU A 211 -1.33 22.00 2.73
C LEU A 211 -0.97 22.70 1.41
N GLY A 212 -1.95 22.92 0.53
CA GLY A 212 -1.75 23.57 -0.76
C GLY A 212 -1.41 22.63 -1.91
N LEU A 213 -1.40 21.30 -1.70
CA LEU A 213 -1.23 20.36 -2.79
C LEU A 213 -2.49 20.29 -3.66
N ARG A 214 -2.32 20.06 -4.96
CA ARG A 214 -3.44 19.70 -5.84
C ARG A 214 -3.83 18.24 -5.62
N GLY A 215 -5.13 17.96 -5.64
CA GLY A 215 -5.64 16.61 -5.46
C GLY A 215 -6.44 16.16 -6.68
N TYR A 216 -6.12 14.98 -7.20
CA TYR A 216 -6.81 14.31 -8.29
C TYR A 216 -7.43 13.02 -7.78
N LEU A 217 -8.75 12.94 -7.85
CA LEU A 217 -9.51 11.79 -7.39
C LEU A 217 -9.58 10.73 -8.47
N VAL A 218 -9.20 9.49 -8.14
CA VAL A 218 -9.53 8.32 -8.95
C VAL A 218 -10.93 7.86 -8.55
N GLU A 219 -11.89 8.07 -9.42
CA GLU A 219 -13.28 7.70 -9.22
C GLU A 219 -13.80 7.06 -10.51
N ARG A 220 -14.52 5.95 -10.41
CA ARG A 220 -15.16 5.32 -11.56
C ARG A 220 -16.47 6.01 -11.88
N HIS A 221 -16.70 6.27 -13.15
CA HIS A 221 -18.01 6.66 -13.65
C HIS A 221 -18.82 5.42 -14.04
N ASP A 222 -20.14 5.57 -14.21
CA ASP A 222 -21.02 4.47 -14.60
C ASP A 222 -20.51 3.74 -15.85
N GLY A 223 -20.26 2.43 -15.71
CA GLY A 223 -19.76 1.58 -16.79
C GLY A 223 -18.26 1.73 -17.12
N GLU A 224 -17.52 2.53 -16.37
CA GLU A 224 -16.07 2.70 -16.55
C GLU A 224 -15.29 1.59 -15.82
N ASP A 225 -14.37 0.93 -16.52
CA ASP A 225 -13.42 0.02 -15.89
C ASP A 225 -12.34 0.77 -15.10
N PHE A 226 -11.70 0.08 -14.16
CA PHE A 226 -10.67 0.66 -13.29
C PHE A 226 -9.51 1.29 -14.07
N ASP A 227 -8.97 0.59 -15.07
CA ASP A 227 -7.84 1.09 -15.86
C ASP A 227 -8.21 2.35 -16.66
N SER A 228 -9.47 2.47 -17.11
CA SER A 228 -9.98 3.69 -17.77
C SER A 228 -10.04 4.87 -16.80
N ALA A 229 -10.58 4.67 -15.59
CA ALA A 229 -10.67 5.71 -14.57
C ALA A 229 -9.28 6.23 -14.18
N VAL A 230 -8.34 5.32 -13.92
CA VAL A 230 -6.94 5.66 -13.61
C VAL A 230 -6.29 6.41 -14.78
N THR A 231 -6.47 5.91 -16.00
CA THR A 231 -5.89 6.54 -17.21
C THR A 231 -6.42 7.96 -17.41
N ARG A 232 -7.72 8.17 -17.24
CA ARG A 232 -8.36 9.48 -17.32
C ARG A 232 -7.78 10.43 -16.27
N THR A 233 -7.67 9.98 -15.02
CA THR A 233 -7.13 10.79 -13.92
C THR A 233 -5.68 11.22 -14.19
N PHE A 234 -4.80 10.32 -14.64
CA PHE A 234 -3.45 10.70 -15.03
C PHE A 234 -3.41 11.60 -16.27
N GLY A 235 -4.39 11.47 -17.17
CA GLY A 235 -4.59 12.40 -18.30
C GLY A 235 -4.91 13.83 -17.83
N ASP A 236 -5.69 13.97 -16.76
CA ASP A 236 -5.98 15.28 -16.16
C ASP A 236 -4.74 15.87 -15.46
N VAL A 237 -3.97 15.07 -14.74
CA VAL A 237 -2.65 15.49 -14.21
C VAL A 237 -1.75 15.98 -15.33
N ALA A 238 -1.75 15.31 -16.49
CA ALA A 238 -0.90 15.64 -17.63
C ALA A 238 -1.23 17.00 -18.27
N LYS A 239 -2.47 17.48 -18.14
CA LYS A 239 -2.86 18.84 -18.61
C LYS A 239 -2.24 19.94 -17.75
N ASP A 240 -2.02 19.65 -16.46
CA ASP A 240 -1.48 20.58 -15.48
C ASP A 240 0.03 20.41 -15.24
N ALA A 241 0.64 19.38 -15.81
CA ALA A 241 2.06 19.08 -15.67
C ALA A 241 2.92 19.99 -16.58
N VAL A 242 4.22 20.06 -16.26
CA VAL A 242 5.21 20.80 -17.06
C VAL A 242 5.23 20.27 -18.50
N THR A 243 5.15 21.16 -19.47
CA THR A 243 5.40 20.91 -20.90
C THR A 243 6.88 21.08 -21.21
#